data_b91355e5371b0a170cf00e18ecbf3bd7
#
_entry.id   b91355e5371b0a170cf00e18ecbf3bd7
#
_cell.length_a   1.000
_cell.length_b   1.000
_cell.length_c   1.000
_cell.angle_alpha   90.00
_cell.angle_beta   90.00
_cell.angle_gamma   90.00
#
_symmetry.space_group_name_H-M   'P 1'
#
loop_
_entity.id
_entity.type
_entity.pdbx_description
1 polymer ?
#
loop_
_entity_poly.entity_id
_entity_poly.type
_entity_poly.pdbx_seq_one_letter_code
_entity_poly.pdbx_strand_id
1 'polypeptide(L)'
;VAWSDLGFEALEIEREFKLPLINPDTSARSRTWELAGKVDVIARGPDGRVWVIEHKTSSEDISGGSSYRSRLALDGQVSQYVEGANALGYDVAGVIYDVLRKPTIDPLKATPIESRKYKKDGTLYAAQREHDESPEEYRDRCIESLGANPDRHFAQIEVVRLDADRDEYAYD
;
A
#
# COMPACT_ATOMS: atom_id res chain seq x y z
N VAL A 1 0.90 2.94 14.08
CA VAL A 1 0.70 1.75 14.93
C VAL A 1 1.50 0.64 14.28
N ALA A 2 2.39 -0.02 15.02
CA ALA A 2 3.15 -1.15 14.49
C ALA A 2 2.23 -2.39 14.37
N TRP A 3 2.51 -3.28 13.43
CA TRP A 3 1.75 -4.51 13.23
C TRP A 3 1.73 -5.39 14.48
N SER A 4 2.86 -5.40 15.25
CA SER A 4 2.94 -6.07 16.55
C SER A 4 1.93 -5.52 17.57
N ASP A 5 1.65 -4.20 17.53
CA ASP A 5 0.67 -3.57 18.43
C ASP A 5 -0.77 -3.98 18.07
N LEU A 6 -0.99 -4.42 16.83
CA LEU A 6 -2.25 -5.00 16.35
C LEU A 6 -2.34 -6.52 16.59
N GLY A 7 -1.34 -7.11 17.25
CA GLY A 7 -1.29 -8.54 17.56
C GLY A 7 -0.88 -9.43 16.39
N PHE A 8 -0.27 -8.88 15.34
CA PHE A 8 0.31 -9.68 14.26
C PHE A 8 1.72 -10.12 14.60
N GLU A 9 2.01 -11.37 14.31
CA GLU A 9 3.33 -12.00 14.43
C GLU A 9 3.90 -12.24 13.03
N ALA A 10 5.03 -11.59 12.69
CA ALA A 10 5.72 -11.83 11.42
C ALA A 10 6.33 -13.24 11.42
N LEU A 11 5.98 -14.06 10.44
CA LEU A 11 6.50 -15.40 10.22
C LEU A 11 7.64 -15.38 9.20
N GLU A 12 7.48 -14.63 8.12
CA GLU A 12 8.48 -14.45 7.07
C GLU A 12 8.46 -12.98 6.61
N ILE A 13 9.64 -12.47 6.21
CA ILE A 13 9.80 -11.11 5.68
C ILE A 13 10.58 -11.20 4.38
N GLU A 14 10.14 -10.47 3.33
CA GLU A 14 10.81 -10.39 2.03
C GLU A 14 11.05 -11.79 1.41
N ARG A 15 10.06 -12.68 1.54
CA ARG A 15 10.20 -14.08 1.15
C ARG A 15 9.95 -14.28 -0.33
N GLU A 16 10.96 -14.81 -1.04
CA GLU A 16 10.84 -15.21 -2.44
C GLU A 16 10.14 -16.57 -2.57
N PHE A 17 9.35 -16.72 -3.62
CA PHE A 17 8.74 -17.98 -4.02
C PHE A 17 8.86 -18.21 -5.53
N LYS A 18 8.73 -19.48 -5.93
CA LYS A 18 8.66 -19.89 -7.32
C LYS A 18 7.57 -20.93 -7.49
N LEU A 19 6.77 -20.75 -8.52
CA LEU A 19 5.69 -21.65 -8.90
C LEU A 19 5.95 -22.20 -10.31
N PRO A 20 5.66 -23.48 -10.54
CA PRO A 20 5.68 -24.01 -11.89
C PRO A 20 4.54 -23.39 -12.70
N LEU A 21 4.81 -22.92 -13.90
CA LEU A 21 3.75 -22.62 -14.86
C LEU A 21 3.21 -23.94 -15.42
N ILE A 22 1.90 -24.11 -15.31
CA ILE A 22 1.20 -25.31 -15.76
C ILE A 22 0.29 -24.92 -16.93
N ASN A 23 0.39 -25.68 -18.03
CA ASN A 23 -0.53 -25.52 -19.15
C ASN A 23 -1.92 -26.03 -18.71
N PRO A 24 -2.98 -25.17 -18.77
CA PRO A 24 -4.30 -25.56 -18.27
C PRO A 24 -4.93 -26.72 -19.04
N ASP A 25 -4.70 -26.78 -20.37
CA ASP A 25 -5.31 -27.81 -21.23
C ASP A 25 -4.68 -29.19 -21.07
N THR A 26 -3.38 -29.24 -20.79
CA THR A 26 -2.61 -30.49 -20.78
C THR A 26 -2.09 -30.89 -19.41
N SER A 27 -2.24 -30.02 -18.40
CA SER A 27 -1.65 -30.13 -17.06
C SER A 27 -0.11 -30.33 -17.10
N ALA A 28 0.53 -30.01 -18.22
CA ALA A 28 1.97 -30.15 -18.39
C ALA A 28 2.69 -28.94 -17.79
N ARG A 29 3.70 -29.22 -16.96
CA ARG A 29 4.59 -28.19 -16.42
C ARG A 29 5.47 -27.61 -17.54
N SER A 30 5.59 -26.27 -17.56
CA SER A 30 6.59 -25.62 -18.40
C SER A 30 8.02 -26.07 -18.03
N ARG A 31 8.81 -26.34 -19.05
CA ARG A 31 10.24 -26.70 -18.89
C ARG A 31 11.15 -25.47 -18.87
N THR A 32 10.62 -24.32 -19.26
CA THR A 32 11.41 -23.11 -19.55
C THR A 32 11.06 -21.96 -18.60
N TRP A 33 9.80 -21.91 -18.14
CA TRP A 33 9.28 -20.76 -17.42
C TRP A 33 8.74 -21.17 -16.06
N GLU A 34 9.00 -20.33 -15.07
CA GLU A 34 8.43 -20.39 -13.73
C GLU A 34 7.81 -19.03 -13.39
N LEU A 35 6.72 -19.02 -12.66
CA LEU A 35 6.20 -17.82 -12.02
C LEU A 35 7.03 -17.58 -10.75
N ALA A 36 7.62 -16.40 -10.62
CA ALA A 36 8.37 -16.02 -9.42
C ALA A 36 7.80 -14.74 -8.83
N GLY A 37 7.85 -14.64 -7.53
CA GLY A 37 7.44 -13.45 -6.80
C GLY A 37 8.14 -13.36 -5.46
N LYS A 38 7.89 -12.24 -4.77
CA LYS A 38 8.36 -11.98 -3.42
C LYS A 38 7.24 -11.34 -2.64
N VAL A 39 6.90 -11.90 -1.51
CA VAL A 39 5.94 -11.32 -0.57
C VAL A 39 6.67 -10.42 0.42
N ASP A 40 6.06 -9.28 0.76
CA ASP A 40 6.66 -8.39 1.75
C ASP A 40 6.69 -9.03 3.13
N VAL A 41 5.54 -9.51 3.61
CA VAL A 41 5.43 -10.17 4.92
C VAL A 41 4.40 -11.30 4.86
N ILE A 42 4.72 -12.44 5.48
CA ILE A 42 3.73 -13.45 5.88
C ILE A 42 3.59 -13.33 7.39
N ALA A 43 2.39 -13.12 7.89
CA ALA A 43 2.14 -12.88 9.30
C ALA A 43 0.94 -13.68 9.83
N ARG A 44 0.99 -14.05 11.09
CA ARG A 44 -0.14 -14.61 11.84
C ARG A 44 -0.90 -13.49 12.52
N GLY A 45 -2.19 -13.38 12.24
CA GLY A 45 -3.08 -12.42 12.88
C GLY A 45 -3.50 -12.85 14.30
N PRO A 46 -4.12 -11.95 15.05
CA PRO A 46 -4.59 -12.19 16.42
C PRO A 46 -5.68 -13.28 16.52
N ASP A 47 -6.36 -13.54 15.40
CA ASP A 47 -7.35 -14.63 15.26
C ASP A 47 -6.74 -15.99 14.89
N GLY A 48 -5.40 -16.07 14.80
CA GLY A 48 -4.63 -17.24 14.43
C GLY A 48 -4.55 -17.52 12.92
N ARG A 49 -5.27 -16.80 12.07
CA ARG A 49 -5.17 -16.92 10.62
C ARG A 49 -3.84 -16.35 10.12
N VAL A 50 -3.33 -16.94 9.05
CA VAL A 50 -2.12 -16.46 8.39
C VAL A 50 -2.53 -15.58 7.19
N TRP A 51 -1.82 -14.49 7.00
CA TRP A 51 -2.05 -13.50 5.96
C TRP A 51 -0.76 -13.13 5.24
N VAL A 52 -0.86 -12.81 3.97
CA VAL A 52 0.17 -12.03 3.30
C VAL A 52 -0.12 -10.56 3.53
N ILE A 53 0.87 -9.79 3.97
CA ILE A 53 0.78 -8.34 4.10
C ILE A 53 1.62 -7.72 3.00
N GLU A 54 1.00 -6.84 2.23
CA GLU A 54 1.62 -6.13 1.12
C GLU A 54 1.55 -4.63 1.37
N HIS A 55 2.70 -3.97 1.39
CA HIS A 55 2.80 -2.52 1.60
C HIS A 55 2.70 -1.76 0.28
N LYS A 56 1.75 -0.86 0.18
CA LYS A 56 1.58 -0.03 -1.02
C LYS A 56 1.54 1.46 -0.69
N THR A 57 2.11 2.26 -1.57
CA THR A 57 1.93 3.72 -1.53
C THR A 57 1.11 4.19 -2.73
N SER A 58 0.21 5.14 -2.50
CA SER A 58 -0.66 5.69 -3.55
C SER A 58 -0.81 7.21 -3.40
N SER A 59 -1.10 7.89 -4.49
CA SER A 59 -1.59 9.28 -4.50
C SER A 59 -3.11 9.36 -4.68
N GLU A 60 -3.76 8.22 -4.98
CA GLU A 60 -5.18 8.11 -5.24
C GLU A 60 -6.02 8.13 -3.95
N ASP A 61 -7.33 8.27 -4.10
CA ASP A 61 -8.26 8.14 -2.98
C ASP A 61 -8.35 6.66 -2.54
N ILE A 62 -8.02 6.42 -1.27
CA ILE A 62 -8.05 5.08 -0.64
C ILE A 62 -9.25 4.87 0.29
N SER A 63 -10.22 5.80 0.29
CA SER A 63 -11.43 5.71 1.11
C SER A 63 -12.32 4.52 0.74
N GLY A 64 -13.24 4.17 1.62
CA GLY A 64 -14.22 3.11 1.36
C GLY A 64 -15.03 3.39 0.09
N GLY A 65 -15.16 2.40 -0.80
CA GLY A 65 -15.87 2.55 -2.07
C GLY A 65 -15.10 3.25 -3.20
N SER A 66 -13.84 3.62 -2.99
CA SER A 66 -13.01 4.18 -4.05
C SER A 66 -12.70 3.15 -5.14
N SER A 67 -12.48 3.64 -6.37
CA SER A 67 -12.04 2.79 -7.49
C SER A 67 -10.70 2.10 -7.22
N TYR A 68 -9.85 2.72 -6.41
CA TYR A 68 -8.59 2.13 -5.96
C TYR A 68 -8.82 0.80 -5.23
N ARG A 69 -9.72 0.78 -4.23
CA ARG A 69 -10.05 -0.44 -3.49
C ARG A 69 -10.68 -1.51 -4.38
N SER A 70 -11.56 -1.10 -5.31
CA SER A 70 -12.17 -2.04 -6.25
C SER A 70 -11.15 -2.72 -7.15
N ARG A 71 -10.12 -1.97 -7.60
CA ARG A 71 -9.02 -2.54 -8.38
C ARG A 71 -8.18 -3.53 -7.58
N LEU A 72 -7.86 -3.21 -6.31
CA LEU A 72 -7.12 -4.14 -5.44
C LEU A 72 -7.88 -5.46 -5.24
N ALA A 73 -9.20 -5.38 -5.11
CA ALA A 73 -10.03 -6.58 -5.00
C ALA A 73 -9.97 -7.49 -6.24
N LEU A 74 -9.71 -6.91 -7.42
CA LEU A 74 -9.59 -7.63 -8.70
C LEU A 74 -8.13 -7.91 -9.10
N ASP A 75 -7.16 -7.52 -8.26
CA ASP A 75 -5.74 -7.63 -8.59
C ASP A 75 -5.31 -9.11 -8.62
N GLY A 76 -4.81 -9.57 -9.77
CA GLY A 76 -4.25 -10.92 -9.93
C GLY A 76 -3.05 -11.20 -9.01
N GLN A 77 -2.36 -10.14 -8.53
CA GLN A 77 -1.28 -10.27 -7.56
C GLN A 77 -1.74 -10.96 -6.27
N VAL A 78 -2.99 -10.77 -5.86
CA VAL A 78 -3.57 -11.46 -4.69
C VAL A 78 -3.51 -12.97 -4.86
N SER A 79 -3.99 -13.48 -6.00
CA SER A 79 -3.97 -14.92 -6.31
C SER A 79 -2.54 -15.45 -6.37
N GLN A 80 -1.64 -14.70 -7.02
CA GLN A 80 -0.22 -15.05 -7.10
C GLN A 80 0.42 -15.15 -5.70
N TYR A 81 0.12 -14.23 -4.80
CA TYR A 81 0.67 -14.23 -3.44
C TYR A 81 0.10 -15.36 -2.57
N VAL A 82 -1.19 -15.62 -2.70
CA VAL A 82 -1.83 -16.75 -2.00
C VAL A 82 -1.20 -18.07 -2.46
N GLU A 83 -1.08 -18.30 -3.77
CA GLU A 83 -0.45 -19.51 -4.30
C GLU A 83 1.03 -19.60 -3.91
N GLY A 84 1.77 -18.47 -3.95
CA GLY A 84 3.15 -18.39 -3.53
C GLY A 84 3.35 -18.76 -2.06
N ALA A 85 2.52 -18.23 -1.17
CA ALA A 85 2.56 -18.53 0.25
C ALA A 85 2.18 -19.99 0.53
N ASN A 86 1.17 -20.52 -0.18
CA ASN A 86 0.78 -21.93 -0.08
C ASN A 86 1.94 -22.88 -0.49
N ALA A 87 2.66 -22.54 -1.56
CA ALA A 87 3.82 -23.32 -1.99
C ALA A 87 4.99 -23.26 -0.99
N LEU A 88 5.05 -22.22 -0.16
CA LEU A 88 5.99 -22.12 0.97
C LEU A 88 5.51 -22.89 2.22
N GLY A 89 4.32 -23.50 2.19
CA GLY A 89 3.74 -24.28 3.28
C GLY A 89 2.83 -23.48 4.23
N TYR A 90 2.41 -22.28 3.85
CA TYR A 90 1.50 -21.46 4.63
C TYR A 90 0.08 -21.52 4.03
N ASP A 91 -0.89 -21.93 4.83
CA ASP A 91 -2.31 -21.83 4.48
C ASP A 91 -2.79 -20.42 4.84
N VAL A 92 -2.85 -19.54 3.84
CA VAL A 92 -3.16 -18.12 4.03
C VAL A 92 -4.61 -17.81 3.75
N ALA A 93 -5.22 -16.99 4.60
CA ALA A 93 -6.60 -16.54 4.46
C ALA A 93 -6.79 -15.52 3.31
N GLY A 94 -5.73 -14.85 2.90
CA GLY A 94 -5.75 -13.85 1.85
C GLY A 94 -4.59 -12.86 1.97
N VAL A 95 -4.78 -11.68 1.39
CA VAL A 95 -3.80 -10.58 1.39
C VAL A 95 -4.39 -9.40 2.14
N ILE A 96 -3.61 -8.78 3.01
CA ILE A 96 -3.90 -7.47 3.60
C ILE A 96 -3.01 -6.45 2.91
N TYR A 97 -3.62 -5.57 2.13
CA TYR A 97 -2.93 -4.39 1.62
C TYR A 97 -2.84 -3.33 2.71
N ASP A 98 -1.63 -2.97 3.11
CA ASP A 98 -1.33 -1.86 4.00
C ASP A 98 -0.95 -0.64 3.17
N VAL A 99 -1.92 0.25 2.98
CA VAL A 99 -1.81 1.34 2.00
C VAL A 99 -1.56 2.66 2.69
N LEU A 100 -0.47 3.31 2.28
CA LEU A 100 -0.15 4.69 2.63
C LEU A 100 -0.48 5.61 1.46
N ARG A 101 -1.44 6.51 1.64
CA ARG A 101 -1.70 7.59 0.69
C ARG A 101 -0.76 8.76 0.97
N LYS A 102 0.05 9.08 -0.04
CA LYS A 102 0.97 10.23 0.03
C LYS A 102 0.19 11.54 0.18
N PRO A 103 0.62 12.49 1.03
CA PRO A 103 0.07 13.84 1.02
C PRO A 103 0.24 14.47 -0.36
N THR A 104 -0.83 15.07 -0.87
CA THR A 104 -0.82 15.78 -2.18
C THR A 104 -0.78 17.28 -1.97
N ILE A 105 0.15 17.75 -1.14
CA ILE A 105 0.38 19.15 -0.84
C ILE A 105 1.72 19.58 -1.43
N ASP A 106 1.73 20.71 -2.15
CA ASP A 106 2.96 21.25 -2.72
C ASP A 106 3.70 22.11 -1.70
N PRO A 107 5.04 22.17 -1.78
CA PRO A 107 5.82 23.12 -0.99
C PRO A 107 5.40 24.57 -1.27
N LEU A 108 5.25 25.36 -0.21
CA LEU A 108 4.87 26.76 -0.32
C LEU A 108 6.03 27.58 -0.90
N LYS A 109 5.72 28.41 -1.86
CA LYS A 109 6.68 29.30 -2.52
C LYS A 109 6.65 30.71 -1.94
N ALA A 110 7.80 31.39 -1.99
CA ALA A 110 7.89 32.80 -1.67
C ALA A 110 6.92 33.62 -2.52
N THR A 111 6.31 34.63 -1.93
CA THR A 111 5.52 35.61 -2.69
C THR A 111 6.45 36.45 -3.54
N PRO A 112 6.25 36.56 -4.88
CA PRO A 112 7.04 37.43 -5.71
C PRO A 112 7.11 38.85 -5.14
N ILE A 113 8.26 39.49 -5.22
CA ILE A 113 8.54 40.79 -4.55
C ILE A 113 7.49 41.82 -4.97
N GLU A 114 7.14 41.86 -6.24
CA GLU A 114 6.17 42.80 -6.83
C GLU A 114 4.73 42.59 -6.35
N SER A 115 4.45 41.40 -5.77
CA SER A 115 3.14 41.01 -5.25
C SER A 115 3.04 41.13 -3.73
N ARG A 116 4.14 41.45 -3.06
CA ARG A 116 4.19 41.54 -1.59
C ARG A 116 3.39 42.73 -1.08
N LYS A 117 2.60 42.49 -0.07
CA LYS A 117 1.84 43.53 0.65
C LYS A 117 2.26 43.54 2.11
N TYR A 118 2.49 44.71 2.63
CA TYR A 118 2.94 44.91 4.00
C TYR A 118 1.85 45.57 4.83
N LYS A 119 1.74 45.16 6.08
CA LYS A 119 0.91 45.82 7.07
C LYS A 119 1.55 47.14 7.48
N LYS A 120 0.81 47.93 8.28
CA LYS A 120 1.29 49.23 8.80
C LYS A 120 2.57 49.10 9.68
N ASP A 121 2.77 47.94 10.29
CA ASP A 121 3.93 47.59 11.12
C ASP A 121 5.14 47.06 10.32
N GLY A 122 5.06 47.05 8.99
CA GLY A 122 6.12 46.55 8.09
C GLY A 122 6.19 45.04 7.92
N THR A 123 5.29 44.27 8.55
CA THR A 123 5.23 42.81 8.37
C THR A 123 4.41 42.43 7.15
N LEU A 124 4.72 41.29 6.52
CA LEU A 124 3.90 40.72 5.45
C LEU A 124 2.53 40.28 5.96
N TYR A 125 1.52 40.28 5.11
CA TYR A 125 0.24 39.64 5.43
C TYR A 125 0.45 38.14 5.61
N ALA A 126 -0.33 37.51 6.53
CA ALA A 126 -0.17 36.12 6.93
C ALA A 126 -0.23 35.08 5.79
N ALA A 127 -0.91 35.44 4.69
CA ALA A 127 -0.99 34.58 3.50
C ALA A 127 0.22 34.71 2.56
N GLN A 128 1.20 35.54 2.89
CA GLN A 128 2.38 35.81 2.09
C GLN A 128 3.65 35.34 2.79
N ARG A 129 4.64 34.90 2.01
CA ARG A 129 5.92 34.40 2.49
C ARG A 129 7.07 35.19 1.88
N GLU A 130 8.07 35.43 2.66
CA GLU A 130 9.30 36.10 2.21
C GLU A 130 10.24 35.12 1.49
N HIS A 131 10.27 33.88 1.94
CA HIS A 131 11.13 32.81 1.44
C HIS A 131 10.30 31.58 1.09
N ASP A 132 10.85 30.72 0.22
CA ASP A 132 10.31 29.38 -0.02
C ASP A 132 10.26 28.61 1.31
N GLU A 133 9.30 27.71 1.40
CA GLU A 133 9.21 26.79 2.54
C GLU A 133 10.45 25.91 2.60
N SER A 134 11.04 25.78 3.78
CA SER A 134 12.18 24.89 3.99
C SER A 134 11.72 23.41 3.95
N PRO A 135 12.63 22.46 3.70
CA PRO A 135 12.32 21.03 3.77
C PRO A 135 11.74 20.61 5.13
N GLU A 136 12.21 21.22 6.22
CA GLU A 136 11.74 20.95 7.58
C GLU A 136 10.31 21.47 7.78
N GLU A 137 10.02 22.72 7.39
CA GLU A 137 8.66 23.28 7.46
C GLU A 137 7.68 22.46 6.63
N TYR A 138 8.09 22.08 5.41
CA TYR A 138 7.27 21.24 4.52
C TYR A 138 6.98 19.88 5.14
N ARG A 139 8.00 19.20 5.70
CA ARG A 139 7.85 17.93 6.40
C ARG A 139 6.85 18.05 7.56
N ASP A 140 7.01 19.08 8.40
CA ASP A 140 6.15 19.28 9.57
C ASP A 140 4.70 19.53 9.17
N ARG A 141 4.47 20.29 8.10
CA ARG A 141 3.14 20.49 7.50
C ARG A 141 2.55 19.20 6.91
N CYS A 142 3.36 18.35 6.30
CA CYS A 142 2.94 17.02 5.87
C CYS A 142 2.52 16.15 7.06
N ILE A 143 3.32 16.13 8.14
CA ILE A 143 3.01 15.38 9.37
C ILE A 143 1.69 15.87 9.99
N GLU A 144 1.49 17.18 10.07
CA GLU A 144 0.24 17.77 10.56
C GLU A 144 -0.96 17.34 9.72
N SER A 145 -0.83 17.37 8.38
CA SER A 145 -1.87 16.92 7.46
C SER A 145 -2.23 15.45 7.63
N LEU A 146 -1.22 14.59 7.82
CA LEU A 146 -1.41 13.16 8.09
C LEU A 146 -2.11 12.93 9.43
N GLY A 147 -1.69 13.64 10.48
CA GLY A 147 -2.25 13.52 11.82
C GLY A 147 -3.69 14.04 11.94
N ALA A 148 -4.04 15.08 11.16
CA ALA A 148 -5.37 15.67 11.18
C ALA A 148 -6.46 14.74 10.60
N ASN A 149 -6.11 13.88 9.64
CA ASN A 149 -7.05 12.96 8.97
C ASN A 149 -6.38 11.62 8.63
N PRO A 150 -6.00 10.81 9.62
CA PRO A 150 -5.27 9.57 9.40
C PRO A 150 -6.00 8.60 8.47
N ASP A 151 -7.32 8.49 8.58
CA ASP A 151 -8.15 7.59 7.76
C ASP A 151 -8.14 7.93 6.26
N ARG A 152 -7.72 9.15 5.90
CA ARG A 152 -7.51 9.54 4.49
C ARG A 152 -6.17 9.09 3.93
N HIS A 153 -5.24 8.76 4.82
CA HIS A 153 -3.86 8.48 4.46
C HIS A 153 -3.43 7.05 4.74
N PHE A 154 -4.15 6.35 5.62
CA PHE A 154 -3.82 4.97 5.97
C PHE A 154 -5.05 4.09 5.79
N ALA A 155 -4.88 2.96 5.12
CA ALA A 155 -5.93 1.96 4.99
C ALA A 155 -5.35 0.56 5.00
N GLN A 156 -5.98 -0.32 5.76
CA GLN A 156 -5.78 -1.76 5.68
C GLN A 156 -6.96 -2.35 4.92
N ILE A 157 -6.67 -3.08 3.85
CA ILE A 157 -7.69 -3.61 2.93
C ILE A 157 -7.47 -5.11 2.81
N GLU A 158 -8.37 -5.87 3.40
CA GLU A 158 -8.38 -7.32 3.29
C GLU A 158 -8.97 -7.75 1.94
N VAL A 159 -8.27 -8.60 1.24
CA VAL A 159 -8.73 -9.24 0.01
C VAL A 159 -8.57 -10.76 0.16
N VAL A 160 -9.69 -11.43 0.20
CA VAL A 160 -9.78 -12.89 0.26
C VAL A 160 -10.03 -13.43 -1.15
N ARG A 161 -9.51 -14.61 -1.45
CA ARG A 161 -9.85 -15.37 -2.65
C ARG A 161 -10.60 -16.64 -2.25
N LEU A 162 -11.72 -16.87 -2.90
CA LEU A 162 -12.40 -18.15 -2.83
C LEU A 162 -11.61 -19.19 -3.64
N ASP A 163 -11.81 -20.46 -3.33
CA ASP A 163 -11.17 -21.55 -4.10
C ASP A 163 -11.50 -21.46 -5.59
N ALA A 164 -12.74 -21.10 -5.93
CA ALA A 164 -13.15 -20.89 -7.32
C ALA A 164 -12.36 -19.77 -8.04
N ASP A 165 -12.06 -18.66 -7.35
CA ASP A 165 -11.26 -17.56 -7.90
C ASP A 165 -9.81 -17.98 -8.14
N ARG A 166 -9.29 -18.86 -7.29
CA ARG A 166 -7.94 -19.43 -7.38
C ARG A 166 -7.82 -20.43 -8.53
N ASP A 167 -8.86 -21.27 -8.70
CA ASP A 167 -8.93 -22.21 -9.81
C ASP A 167 -8.98 -21.45 -11.15
N GLU A 168 -9.80 -20.39 -11.25
CA GLU A 168 -9.86 -19.56 -12.45
C GLU A 168 -8.50 -18.92 -12.77
N TYR A 169 -7.81 -18.35 -11.75
CA TYR A 169 -6.47 -17.79 -11.92
C TYR A 169 -5.44 -18.80 -12.43
N ALA A 170 -5.56 -20.06 -12.08
CA ALA A 170 -4.65 -21.12 -12.53
C ALA A 170 -4.83 -21.46 -14.02
N TYR A 171 -5.93 -21.04 -14.64
CA TYR A 171 -6.29 -21.31 -16.03
C TYR A 171 -6.13 -20.11 -16.98
N ASP A 172 -5.91 -18.88 -16.46
CA ASP A 172 -5.63 -17.68 -17.22
C ASP A 172 -4.12 -17.47 -17.50
#